data_4d0f73febe4e7f14dd749a81c582dc9b
#
_entry.id   4d0f73febe4e7f14dd749a81c582dc9b
#
_cell.length_a   1.000
_cell.length_b   1.000
_cell.length_c   1.000
_cell.angle_alpha   90.00
_cell.angle_beta   90.00
_cell.angle_gamma   90.00
#
_symmetry.space_group_name_H-M   'P 1'
#
loop_
_entity.id
_entity.type
_entity.pdbx_description
1 polymer ?
#
loop_
_entity_poly.entity_id
_entity_poly.type
_entity_poly.pdbx_seq_one_letter_code
_entity_poly.pdbx_strand_id
1 'polypeptide(L)'
;SLVGSEMCIRDSVLCAGFQQAVAQQMQFPPLPVDKNVRIGQLDNGLTYYIRHNKLPENRAEFYIAQKVGSILEEPQQRGLAHFLEHMAFNGTKNFPGDDKGLGVIPWCETVGIKFGTNLNAYTSIDETVYNISNAPLDRTGVLDSCLLILHDWSNYILLKDDEIDKERGVIREEWRSRNSGMLRVYTDLLPTIYQGDKYADCMPIGSIDVINNFPYKDIRDYYHKWYRPDLQGIVIVGDIDVDTVEAKLKAVFADVQKPVNPAERTYYPVTDNKEPIVAIGTDKE
;
A
#
# COMPACT_ATOMS: atom_id res chain seq x y z
N SER A 1 -60.30 -40.62 17.94
CA SER A 1 -59.25 -40.32 16.95
C SER A 1 -59.44 -38.94 16.32
N LEU A 2 -59.29 -37.88 17.09
CA LEU A 2 -59.34 -36.50 16.61
C LEU A 2 -58.38 -35.62 17.43
N VAL A 3 -57.11 -36.06 17.56
CA VAL A 3 -56.07 -35.33 18.30
C VAL A 3 -54.81 -35.07 17.44
N GLY A 4 -54.83 -35.50 16.18
CA GLY A 4 -53.64 -35.40 15.31
C GLY A 4 -53.56 -34.19 14.37
N SER A 5 -54.61 -33.38 14.23
CA SER A 5 -54.66 -32.29 13.20
C SER A 5 -54.47 -30.88 13.76
N GLU A 6 -54.63 -30.67 15.05
CA GLU A 6 -54.46 -29.31 15.61
C GLU A 6 -53.00 -28.96 16.00
N MET A 7 -52.13 -29.95 16.15
CA MET A 7 -50.74 -29.71 16.46
C MET A 7 -49.87 -29.27 15.27
N CYS A 8 -50.24 -29.71 14.05
CA CYS A 8 -49.53 -29.28 12.84
C CYS A 8 -49.83 -27.87 12.40
N ILE A 9 -51.00 -27.31 12.76
CA ILE A 9 -51.36 -25.92 12.36
C ILE A 9 -50.70 -24.88 13.29
N ARG A 10 -50.49 -25.23 14.54
CA ARG A 10 -49.80 -24.32 15.47
C ARG A 10 -48.31 -24.19 15.18
N ASP A 11 -47.65 -25.26 14.79
CA ASP A 11 -46.21 -25.24 14.45
C ASP A 11 -45.95 -24.54 13.13
N SER A 12 -46.88 -24.63 12.17
CA SER A 12 -46.78 -23.93 10.88
C SER A 12 -46.95 -22.37 11.02
N VAL A 13 -47.76 -21.93 12.00
CA VAL A 13 -47.93 -20.48 12.25
C VAL A 13 -46.76 -19.92 13.05
N LEU A 14 -46.08 -20.69 13.84
CA LEU A 14 -44.84 -20.28 14.54
C LEU A 14 -43.64 -20.20 13.62
N CYS A 15 -43.54 -21.01 12.59
CA CYS A 15 -42.49 -20.92 11.56
C CYS A 15 -42.68 -19.75 10.58
N ALA A 16 -43.91 -19.29 10.34
CA ALA A 16 -44.17 -18.14 9.47
C ALA A 16 -43.87 -16.77 10.13
N GLY A 17 -43.71 -16.73 11.44
CA GLY A 17 -43.40 -15.50 12.20
C GLY A 17 -41.93 -15.14 12.32
N PHE A 18 -41.00 -15.98 11.85
CA PHE A 18 -39.57 -15.73 11.96
C PHE A 18 -38.88 -15.20 10.70
N GLN A 19 -39.63 -14.85 9.67
CA GLN A 19 -39.06 -14.43 8.37
C GLN A 19 -38.93 -12.92 8.17
N GLN A 20 -38.95 -12.10 9.20
CA GLN A 20 -38.59 -10.69 9.07
C GLN A 20 -37.84 -10.17 10.30
N ALA A 21 -36.78 -10.82 10.70
CA ALA A 21 -35.69 -10.11 11.34
C ALA A 21 -34.89 -9.42 10.20
N VAL A 22 -35.41 -8.31 9.71
CA VAL A 22 -34.60 -7.35 8.96
C VAL A 22 -33.49 -6.99 9.90
N ALA A 23 -32.27 -7.41 9.59
CA ALA A 23 -31.09 -6.95 10.28
C ALA A 23 -31.12 -5.41 10.17
N GLN A 24 -31.53 -4.75 11.24
CA GLN A 24 -31.45 -3.30 11.34
C GLN A 24 -29.97 -2.98 11.24
N GLN A 25 -29.53 -2.51 10.07
CA GLN A 25 -28.19 -1.97 9.93
C GLN A 25 -28.06 -0.86 11.00
N MET A 26 -27.33 -1.17 12.05
CA MET A 26 -27.00 -0.16 13.05
C MET A 26 -26.15 0.90 12.34
N GLN A 27 -26.77 2.03 12.01
CA GLN A 27 -26.04 3.19 11.52
C GLN A 27 -25.29 3.80 12.71
N PHE A 28 -24.02 3.45 12.81
CA PHE A 28 -23.15 4.14 13.75
C PHE A 28 -22.94 5.58 13.28
N PRO A 29 -23.01 6.57 14.19
CA PRO A 29 -22.68 7.94 13.82
C PRO A 29 -21.21 7.98 13.32
N PRO A 30 -20.89 8.86 12.35
CA PRO A 30 -19.52 9.01 11.92
C PRO A 30 -18.63 9.39 13.10
N LEU A 31 -17.45 8.79 13.18
CA LEU A 31 -16.47 9.14 14.21
C LEU A 31 -16.06 10.61 14.05
N PRO A 32 -15.95 11.37 15.15
CA PRO A 32 -15.49 12.74 15.06
C PRO A 32 -14.04 12.78 14.56
N VAL A 33 -13.75 13.71 13.65
CA VAL A 33 -12.38 13.98 13.21
C VAL A 33 -11.60 14.62 14.37
N ASP A 34 -10.38 14.12 14.63
CA ASP A 34 -9.49 14.75 15.62
C ASP A 34 -9.11 16.16 15.16
N LYS A 35 -9.54 17.17 15.94
CA LYS A 35 -9.32 18.59 15.64
C LYS A 35 -7.84 19.00 15.67
N ASN A 36 -6.98 18.17 16.25
CA ASN A 36 -5.54 18.42 16.31
C ASN A 36 -4.79 17.90 15.07
N VAL A 37 -5.47 17.22 14.15
CA VAL A 37 -4.89 16.83 12.86
C VAL A 37 -5.07 17.97 11.86
N ARG A 38 -3.97 18.52 11.38
CA ARG A 38 -3.94 19.43 10.23
C ARG A 38 -4.07 18.59 8.96
N ILE A 39 -5.20 18.74 8.27
CA ILE A 39 -5.46 18.08 6.99
C ILE A 39 -5.40 19.14 5.90
N GLY A 40 -4.67 18.86 4.82
CA GLY A 40 -4.60 19.75 3.67
C GLY A 40 -4.35 19.00 2.37
N GLN A 41 -4.46 19.71 1.27
CA GLN A 41 -4.15 19.21 -0.06
C GLN A 41 -3.30 20.25 -0.79
N LEU A 42 -2.25 19.79 -1.47
CA LEU A 42 -1.43 20.62 -2.36
C LEU A 42 -2.16 20.85 -3.70
N ASP A 43 -1.76 21.89 -4.43
CA ASP A 43 -2.35 22.22 -5.73
C ASP A 43 -2.20 21.09 -6.77
N ASN A 44 -1.19 20.23 -6.61
CA ASN A 44 -0.96 19.06 -7.44
C ASN A 44 -1.87 17.86 -7.10
N GLY A 45 -2.67 17.94 -6.02
CA GLY A 45 -3.61 16.90 -5.60
C GLY A 45 -3.14 16.03 -4.43
N LEU A 46 -1.86 16.14 -4.01
CA LEU A 46 -1.33 15.38 -2.88
C LEU A 46 -2.01 15.80 -1.58
N THR A 47 -2.50 14.83 -0.83
CA THR A 47 -3.14 15.06 0.48
C THR A 47 -2.14 14.85 1.61
N TYR A 48 -2.21 15.67 2.67
CA TYR A 48 -1.35 15.50 3.83
C TYR A 48 -2.11 15.58 5.14
N TYR A 49 -1.56 14.89 6.16
CA TYR A 49 -2.05 14.84 7.52
C TYR A 49 -0.87 15.11 8.46
N ILE A 50 -0.93 16.18 9.25
CA ILE A 50 0.14 16.56 10.17
C ILE A 50 -0.45 16.67 11.57
N ARG A 51 0.17 16.02 12.56
CA ARG A 51 -0.29 16.05 13.95
C ARG A 51 0.88 16.18 14.92
N HIS A 52 0.78 17.16 15.81
CA HIS A 52 1.68 17.21 16.96
C HIS A 52 1.37 16.08 17.95
N ASN A 53 2.41 15.36 18.36
CA ASN A 53 2.38 14.38 19.45
C ASN A 53 3.70 14.42 20.20
N LYS A 54 3.65 14.92 21.44
CA LYS A 54 4.86 15.18 22.25
C LYS A 54 5.65 13.93 22.62
N LEU A 55 5.04 12.74 22.61
CA LEU A 55 5.67 11.51 23.08
C LEU A 55 5.83 10.50 21.94
N PRO A 56 7.05 9.95 21.76
CA PRO A 56 8.30 10.28 22.44
C PRO A 56 8.83 11.67 22.09
N GLU A 57 9.48 12.34 23.03
CA GLU A 57 10.07 13.67 22.81
C GLU A 57 11.16 13.61 21.72
N ASN A 58 11.23 14.65 20.88
CA ASN A 58 12.17 14.79 19.78
C ASN A 58 12.12 13.61 18.77
N ARG A 59 10.95 13.03 18.54
CA ARG A 59 10.73 11.93 17.59
C ARG A 59 9.55 12.22 16.69
N ALA A 60 9.64 11.72 15.45
CA ALA A 60 8.51 11.76 14.53
C ALA A 60 8.44 10.53 13.61
N GLU A 61 7.23 10.32 13.11
CA GLU A 61 6.84 9.32 12.14
C GLU A 61 6.55 10.02 10.81
N PHE A 62 7.08 9.49 9.71
CA PHE A 62 6.88 9.98 8.36
C PHE A 62 6.39 8.84 7.48
N TYR A 63 5.25 9.03 6.82
CA TYR A 63 4.65 8.06 5.92
C TYR A 63 4.29 8.72 4.60
N ILE A 64 4.50 8.00 3.51
CA ILE A 64 3.85 8.29 2.23
C ILE A 64 3.11 7.03 1.76
N ALA A 65 1.81 7.15 1.59
CA ALA A 65 0.94 6.09 1.10
C ALA A 65 0.54 6.36 -0.34
N GLN A 66 0.67 5.34 -1.18
CA GLN A 66 0.24 5.33 -2.57
C GLN A 66 -1.05 4.52 -2.66
N LYS A 67 -2.11 5.05 -3.28
CA LYS A 67 -3.30 4.27 -3.68
C LYS A 67 -3.00 3.41 -4.91
N VAL A 68 -1.87 2.73 -4.87
CA VAL A 68 -1.24 2.00 -5.98
C VAL A 68 -0.71 0.68 -5.45
N GLY A 69 -1.15 -0.42 -6.01
CA GLY A 69 -0.74 -1.76 -5.63
C GLY A 69 -0.88 -2.73 -6.80
N SER A 70 -0.71 -4.02 -6.53
CA SER A 70 -0.67 -5.05 -7.58
C SER A 70 -1.98 -5.19 -8.38
N ILE A 71 -3.11 -4.70 -7.87
CA ILE A 71 -4.39 -4.68 -8.59
C ILE A 71 -4.34 -3.83 -9.88
N LEU A 72 -3.42 -2.87 -9.95
CA LEU A 72 -3.28 -1.97 -11.11
C LEU A 72 -2.30 -2.49 -12.17
N GLU A 73 -1.68 -3.63 -11.92
CA GLU A 73 -0.76 -4.26 -12.86
C GLU A 73 -1.51 -4.85 -14.06
N GLU A 74 -0.92 -4.67 -15.24
CA GLU A 74 -1.30 -5.43 -16.43
C GLU A 74 -0.69 -6.85 -16.34
N PRO A 75 -1.16 -7.85 -17.12
CA PRO A 75 -0.63 -9.22 -17.04
C PRO A 75 0.90 -9.32 -17.18
N GLN A 76 1.51 -8.51 -18.04
CA GLN A 76 2.96 -8.45 -18.23
C GLN A 76 3.71 -7.68 -17.14
N GLN A 77 2.99 -7.07 -16.20
CA GLN A 77 3.52 -6.26 -15.09
C GLN A 77 3.38 -6.96 -13.73
N ARG A 78 2.95 -8.20 -13.68
CA ARG A 78 2.68 -8.90 -12.41
C ARG A 78 3.90 -9.02 -11.52
N GLY A 79 3.85 -8.32 -10.37
CA GLY A 79 4.94 -8.19 -9.40
C GLY A 79 5.70 -6.88 -9.48
N LEU A 80 5.40 -5.99 -10.45
CA LEU A 80 6.14 -4.73 -10.60
C LEU A 80 5.77 -3.69 -9.54
N ALA A 81 4.59 -3.76 -8.93
CA ALA A 81 4.25 -2.92 -7.78
C ALA A 81 5.20 -3.18 -6.61
N HIS A 82 5.43 -4.45 -6.27
CA HIS A 82 6.36 -4.88 -5.24
C HIS A 82 7.82 -4.63 -5.64
N PHE A 83 8.17 -4.90 -6.89
CA PHE A 83 9.50 -4.59 -7.41
C PHE A 83 9.82 -3.09 -7.31
N LEU A 84 8.86 -2.24 -7.59
CA LEU A 84 9.00 -0.78 -7.48
C LEU A 84 9.20 -0.32 -6.03
N GLU A 85 8.57 -1.01 -5.07
CA GLU A 85 8.80 -0.79 -3.65
C GLU A 85 10.28 -0.95 -3.30
N HIS A 86 10.92 -2.05 -3.73
CA HIS A 86 12.34 -2.29 -3.54
C HIS A 86 13.20 -1.21 -4.21
N MET A 87 12.85 -0.83 -5.44
CA MET A 87 13.59 0.19 -6.19
C MET A 87 13.60 1.57 -5.50
N ALA A 88 12.63 1.86 -4.64
CA ALA A 88 12.59 3.10 -3.85
C ALA A 88 13.78 3.24 -2.87
N PHE A 89 14.45 2.13 -2.56
CA PHE A 89 15.65 2.10 -1.72
C PHE A 89 16.95 2.02 -2.52
N ASN A 90 16.87 1.74 -3.84
CA ASN A 90 18.02 1.50 -4.72
C ASN A 90 18.46 2.76 -5.52
N GLY A 91 18.04 3.92 -5.09
CA GLY A 91 18.46 5.21 -5.63
C GLY A 91 17.30 6.12 -6.00
N THR A 92 17.39 7.35 -5.51
CA THR A 92 16.46 8.43 -5.79
C THR A 92 17.21 9.69 -6.21
N LYS A 93 16.51 10.71 -6.64
CA LYS A 93 17.10 11.96 -7.14
C LYS A 93 18.09 12.59 -6.16
N ASN A 94 17.72 12.68 -4.88
CA ASN A 94 18.54 13.33 -3.85
C ASN A 94 19.35 12.32 -3.01
N PHE A 95 19.04 11.03 -3.12
CA PHE A 95 19.74 9.93 -2.46
C PHE A 95 20.11 8.85 -3.50
N PRO A 96 21.07 9.15 -4.40
CA PRO A 96 21.32 8.31 -5.58
C PRO A 96 22.03 6.99 -5.29
N GLY A 97 22.70 6.86 -4.14
CA GLY A 97 23.38 5.63 -3.74
C GLY A 97 24.62 5.28 -4.59
N ASP A 98 25.28 6.29 -5.16
CA ASP A 98 26.44 6.14 -6.04
C ASP A 98 27.56 7.14 -5.67
N ASP A 99 28.49 7.39 -6.60
CA ASP A 99 29.58 8.37 -6.44
C ASP A 99 29.11 9.82 -6.23
N LYS A 100 27.85 10.13 -6.48
CA LYS A 100 27.25 11.46 -6.30
C LYS A 100 26.67 11.67 -4.90
N GLY A 101 26.41 10.61 -4.15
CA GLY A 101 25.89 10.73 -2.79
C GLY A 101 25.38 9.43 -2.18
N LEU A 102 25.08 9.50 -0.90
CA LEU A 102 24.52 8.39 -0.15
C LEU A 102 23.13 8.01 -0.68
N GLY A 103 22.82 6.72 -0.64
CA GLY A 103 21.46 6.23 -0.80
C GLY A 103 20.61 6.48 0.46
N VAL A 104 19.31 6.21 0.35
CA VAL A 104 18.35 6.39 1.46
C VAL A 104 18.77 5.58 2.68
N ILE A 105 19.08 4.29 2.51
CA ILE A 105 19.45 3.41 3.63
C ILE A 105 20.74 3.88 4.32
N PRO A 106 21.88 4.05 3.65
CA PRO A 106 23.11 4.53 4.28
C PRO A 106 22.93 5.90 4.95
N TRP A 107 22.18 6.81 4.33
CA TRP A 107 21.90 8.11 4.97
C TRP A 107 21.12 7.93 6.28
N CYS A 108 20.05 7.15 6.28
CA CYS A 108 19.23 6.87 7.45
C CYS A 108 20.08 6.28 8.60
N GLU A 109 20.98 5.36 8.29
CA GLU A 109 21.88 4.75 9.28
C GLU A 109 22.81 5.76 9.94
N THR A 110 23.30 6.78 9.22
CA THR A 110 24.14 7.85 9.79
C THR A 110 23.45 8.62 10.90
N VAL A 111 22.11 8.70 10.85
CA VAL A 111 21.28 9.39 11.84
C VAL A 111 20.57 8.43 12.81
N GLY A 112 20.91 7.13 12.77
CA GLY A 112 20.41 6.12 13.71
C GLY A 112 19.02 5.59 13.37
N ILE A 113 18.53 5.82 12.15
CA ILE A 113 17.32 5.19 11.57
C ILE A 113 17.74 3.88 10.92
N LYS A 114 17.29 2.75 11.42
CA LYS A 114 17.73 1.41 10.99
C LYS A 114 16.75 0.84 9.96
N PHE A 115 17.28 0.32 8.85
CA PHE A 115 16.50 -0.43 7.87
C PHE A 115 15.91 -1.70 8.50
N GLY A 116 14.68 -2.04 8.12
CA GLY A 116 13.93 -3.16 8.68
C GLY A 116 13.31 -2.90 10.07
N THR A 117 13.76 -1.87 10.80
CA THR A 117 13.20 -1.51 12.12
C THR A 117 12.47 -0.18 12.08
N ASN A 118 13.10 0.85 11.55
CA ASN A 118 12.57 2.21 11.50
C ASN A 118 12.25 2.65 10.07
N LEU A 119 13.03 2.20 9.11
CA LEU A 119 12.86 2.45 7.68
C LEU A 119 12.28 1.18 7.06
N ASN A 120 11.07 1.26 6.53
CA ASN A 120 10.33 0.13 5.96
C ASN A 120 9.42 0.57 4.81
N ALA A 121 8.92 -0.44 4.10
CA ALA A 121 7.83 -0.31 3.16
C ALA A 121 7.01 -1.61 3.12
N TYR A 122 5.85 -1.54 2.52
CA TYR A 122 5.08 -2.72 2.12
C TYR A 122 4.23 -2.43 0.88
N THR A 123 4.02 -3.47 0.08
CA THR A 123 3.10 -3.47 -1.05
C THR A 123 1.94 -4.43 -0.80
N SER A 124 0.74 -3.93 -0.95
CA SER A 124 -0.51 -4.68 -0.90
C SER A 124 -1.17 -4.75 -2.28
N ILE A 125 -2.37 -5.31 -2.33
CA ILE A 125 -3.16 -5.40 -3.55
C ILE A 125 -3.53 -4.00 -4.07
N ASP A 126 -3.88 -3.07 -3.20
CA ASP A 126 -4.43 -1.75 -3.58
C ASP A 126 -3.63 -0.55 -3.07
N GLU A 127 -2.57 -0.79 -2.30
CA GLU A 127 -1.73 0.28 -1.75
C GLU A 127 -0.26 -0.14 -1.65
N THR A 128 0.63 0.86 -1.66
CA THR A 128 2.04 0.75 -1.29
C THR A 128 2.37 1.86 -0.31
N VAL A 129 3.00 1.53 0.80
CA VAL A 129 3.33 2.49 1.86
C VAL A 129 4.80 2.42 2.18
N TYR A 130 5.43 3.58 2.29
CA TYR A 130 6.81 3.76 2.75
C TYR A 130 6.80 4.54 4.05
N ASN A 131 7.67 4.18 4.99
CA ASN A 131 7.71 4.87 6.26
C ASN A 131 9.12 5.01 6.83
N ILE A 132 9.30 6.11 7.56
CA ILE A 132 10.43 6.37 8.45
C ILE A 132 9.85 6.57 9.84
N SER A 133 10.10 5.63 10.73
CA SER A 133 9.55 5.62 12.09
C SER A 133 10.59 6.04 13.11
N ASN A 134 10.14 6.70 14.16
CA ASN A 134 10.96 7.10 15.30
C ASN A 134 12.20 7.94 14.90
N ALA A 135 12.06 8.82 13.88
CA ALA A 135 13.14 9.67 13.39
C ALA A 135 13.61 10.66 14.47
N PRO A 136 14.94 10.79 14.73
CA PRO A 136 15.49 11.64 15.80
C PRO A 136 15.54 13.10 15.36
N LEU A 137 14.59 13.92 15.81
CA LEU A 137 14.48 15.35 15.47
C LEU A 137 15.45 16.26 16.23
N ASP A 138 16.12 15.75 17.25
CA ASP A 138 17.20 16.44 17.99
C ASP A 138 18.50 16.58 17.18
N ARG A 139 18.57 15.93 16.01
CA ARG A 139 19.70 16.03 15.08
C ARG A 139 19.40 17.03 13.96
N THR A 140 20.35 17.93 13.72
CA THR A 140 20.21 18.95 12.68
C THR A 140 19.96 18.34 11.30
N GLY A 141 18.94 18.83 10.59
CA GLY A 141 18.63 18.46 9.23
C GLY A 141 17.82 17.18 9.05
N VAL A 142 17.55 16.39 10.11
CA VAL A 142 16.80 15.13 9.98
C VAL A 142 15.38 15.36 9.51
N LEU A 143 14.67 16.35 10.04
CA LEU A 143 13.33 16.71 9.59
C LEU A 143 13.31 17.00 8.07
N ASP A 144 14.23 17.85 7.63
CA ASP A 144 14.29 18.26 6.22
C ASP A 144 14.63 17.10 5.29
N SER A 145 15.57 16.25 5.72
CA SER A 145 15.94 15.07 4.93
C SER A 145 14.85 14.01 4.90
N CYS A 146 14.11 13.80 5.99
CA CYS A 146 12.95 12.90 5.98
C CYS A 146 11.87 13.40 5.00
N LEU A 147 11.59 14.71 4.98
CA LEU A 147 10.67 15.31 4.00
C LEU A 147 11.17 15.13 2.57
N LEU A 148 12.49 15.28 2.35
CA LEU A 148 13.11 15.09 1.05
C LEU A 148 13.07 13.63 0.59
N ILE A 149 13.19 12.66 1.50
CA ILE A 149 13.01 11.24 1.19
C ILE A 149 11.56 10.97 0.77
N LEU A 150 10.55 11.49 1.50
CA LEU A 150 9.15 11.35 1.09
C LEU A 150 8.89 11.96 -0.29
N HIS A 151 9.49 13.12 -0.57
CA HIS A 151 9.41 13.76 -1.88
C HIS A 151 9.99 12.87 -2.99
N ASP A 152 11.16 12.29 -2.76
CA ASP A 152 11.80 11.41 -3.73
C ASP A 152 11.01 10.12 -3.95
N TRP A 153 10.46 9.53 -2.90
CA TRP A 153 9.57 8.36 -3.02
C TRP A 153 8.27 8.68 -3.75
N SER A 154 7.83 9.94 -3.72
CA SER A 154 6.61 10.32 -4.43
C SER A 154 6.79 10.29 -5.95
N ASN A 155 7.90 10.82 -6.49
CA ASN A 155 8.01 11.05 -7.94
C ASN A 155 9.43 11.01 -8.52
N TYR A 156 10.45 10.64 -7.73
CA TYR A 156 11.86 10.79 -8.11
C TYR A 156 12.71 9.54 -7.87
N ILE A 157 12.12 8.34 -7.96
CA ILE A 157 12.84 7.06 -7.98
C ILE A 157 13.56 6.92 -9.32
N LEU A 158 14.85 6.58 -9.31
CA LEU A 158 15.70 6.64 -10.51
C LEU A 158 15.48 5.48 -11.48
N LEU A 159 15.13 4.29 -11.02
CA LEU A 159 14.90 3.10 -11.84
C LEU A 159 16.05 2.82 -12.84
N LYS A 160 17.31 2.83 -12.36
CA LYS A 160 18.49 2.53 -13.16
C LYS A 160 18.48 1.08 -13.63
N ASP A 161 18.88 0.81 -14.87
CA ASP A 161 18.85 -0.53 -15.47
C ASP A 161 19.69 -1.53 -14.69
N ASP A 162 20.90 -1.13 -14.28
CA ASP A 162 21.80 -1.95 -13.50
C ASP A 162 21.27 -2.29 -12.09
N GLU A 163 20.57 -1.36 -11.47
CA GLU A 163 19.93 -1.60 -10.17
C GLU A 163 18.70 -2.50 -10.31
N ILE A 164 17.90 -2.35 -11.37
CA ILE A 164 16.80 -3.27 -11.69
C ILE A 164 17.33 -4.69 -11.86
N ASP A 165 18.42 -4.88 -12.61
CA ASP A 165 18.97 -6.23 -12.85
C ASP A 165 19.52 -6.87 -11.56
N LYS A 166 20.14 -6.09 -10.67
CA LYS A 166 20.56 -6.58 -9.34
C LYS A 166 19.34 -7.00 -8.51
N GLU A 167 18.29 -6.19 -8.51
CA GLU A 167 17.10 -6.41 -7.68
C GLU A 167 16.29 -7.63 -8.12
N ARG A 168 16.31 -8.02 -9.41
CA ARG A 168 15.69 -9.28 -9.88
C ARG A 168 16.16 -10.49 -9.07
N GLY A 169 17.44 -10.51 -8.69
CA GLY A 169 18.02 -11.57 -7.86
C GLY A 169 17.40 -11.60 -6.46
N VAL A 170 17.25 -10.46 -5.85
CA VAL A 170 16.66 -10.29 -4.49
C VAL A 170 15.20 -10.72 -4.48
N ILE A 171 14.39 -10.18 -5.39
CA ILE A 171 12.96 -10.51 -5.51
C ILE A 171 12.75 -12.00 -5.80
N ARG A 172 13.61 -12.61 -6.65
CA ARG A 172 13.53 -14.05 -6.93
C ARG A 172 13.81 -14.90 -5.69
N GLU A 173 14.79 -14.53 -4.87
CA GLU A 173 15.07 -15.24 -3.62
C GLU A 173 13.93 -15.04 -2.60
N GLU A 174 13.34 -13.88 -2.54
CA GLU A 174 12.17 -13.64 -1.72
C GLU A 174 10.97 -14.49 -2.19
N TRP A 175 10.70 -14.50 -3.49
CA TRP A 175 9.67 -15.36 -4.09
C TRP A 175 9.90 -16.83 -3.70
N ARG A 176 11.16 -17.31 -3.84
CA ARG A 176 11.52 -18.67 -3.49
C ARG A 176 11.31 -18.99 -2.01
N SER A 177 11.67 -18.08 -1.12
CA SER A 177 11.53 -18.26 0.33
C SER A 177 10.07 -18.26 0.80
N ARG A 178 9.22 -17.50 0.13
CA ARG A 178 7.77 -17.43 0.44
C ARG A 178 6.96 -18.55 -0.22
N ASN A 179 7.48 -19.24 -1.22
CA ASN A 179 6.78 -20.24 -2.01
C ASN A 179 6.63 -21.57 -1.24
N SER A 180 5.85 -21.54 -0.15
CA SER A 180 5.46 -22.71 0.65
C SER A 180 4.30 -23.47 0.00
N GLY A 181 4.06 -24.73 0.41
CA GLY A 181 2.92 -25.52 -0.02
C GLY A 181 1.60 -24.80 0.22
N MET A 182 1.45 -24.16 1.39
CA MET A 182 0.26 -23.36 1.70
C MET A 182 0.05 -22.20 0.72
N LEU A 183 1.11 -21.46 0.37
CA LEU A 183 0.98 -20.34 -0.58
C LEU A 183 0.63 -20.83 -1.98
N ARG A 184 1.21 -21.94 -2.44
CA ARG A 184 0.87 -22.54 -3.74
C ARG A 184 -0.58 -22.94 -3.80
N VAL A 185 -1.08 -23.69 -2.80
CA VAL A 185 -2.49 -24.07 -2.70
C VAL A 185 -3.39 -22.84 -2.69
N TYR A 186 -3.08 -21.85 -1.87
CA TYR A 186 -3.87 -20.61 -1.81
C TYR A 186 -3.94 -19.91 -3.17
N THR A 187 -2.79 -19.75 -3.84
CA THR A 187 -2.72 -19.10 -5.16
C THR A 187 -3.50 -19.87 -6.23
N ASP A 188 -3.43 -21.20 -6.22
CA ASP A 188 -4.16 -22.07 -7.14
C ASP A 188 -5.69 -22.01 -6.92
N LEU A 189 -6.13 -21.69 -5.70
CA LEU A 189 -7.55 -21.56 -5.36
C LEU A 189 -8.13 -20.17 -5.68
N LEU A 190 -7.32 -19.12 -5.79
CA LEU A 190 -7.81 -17.75 -6.04
C LEU A 190 -8.72 -17.63 -7.27
N PRO A 191 -8.44 -18.24 -8.44
CA PRO A 191 -9.33 -18.18 -9.59
C PRO A 191 -10.71 -18.81 -9.35
N THR A 192 -10.79 -19.78 -8.44
CA THR A 192 -12.07 -20.40 -8.05
C THR A 192 -12.82 -19.52 -7.05
N ILE A 193 -12.11 -18.89 -6.10
CA ILE A 193 -12.69 -18.03 -5.07
C ILE A 193 -13.17 -16.71 -5.68
N TYR A 194 -12.37 -16.10 -6.54
CA TYR A 194 -12.60 -14.79 -7.14
C TYR A 194 -12.92 -14.92 -8.65
N GLN A 195 -13.93 -15.71 -9.00
CA GLN A 195 -14.29 -16.02 -10.39
C GLN A 195 -14.57 -14.77 -11.21
N GLY A 196 -13.69 -14.49 -12.19
CA GLY A 196 -13.82 -13.36 -13.10
C GLY A 196 -13.43 -12.01 -12.51
N ASP A 197 -13.07 -11.95 -11.24
CA ASP A 197 -12.61 -10.73 -10.58
C ASP A 197 -11.10 -10.57 -10.72
N LYS A 198 -10.63 -9.33 -10.75
CA LYS A 198 -9.20 -8.98 -10.84
C LYS A 198 -8.38 -9.56 -9.68
N TYR A 199 -9.00 -9.79 -8.52
CA TYR A 199 -8.37 -10.36 -7.32
C TYR A 199 -7.89 -11.80 -7.49
N ALA A 200 -8.39 -12.51 -8.50
CA ALA A 200 -7.95 -13.87 -8.82
C ALA A 200 -6.48 -13.96 -9.23
N ASP A 201 -5.88 -12.87 -9.70
CA ASP A 201 -4.56 -12.86 -10.31
C ASP A 201 -3.78 -11.56 -10.05
N CYS A 202 -3.73 -11.10 -8.81
CA CYS A 202 -3.04 -9.87 -8.43
C CYS A 202 -2.24 -9.97 -7.12
N MET A 203 -1.73 -11.17 -6.79
CA MET A 203 -0.85 -11.31 -5.62
C MET A 203 0.39 -10.43 -5.76
N PRO A 204 0.75 -9.62 -4.74
CA PRO A 204 1.87 -8.67 -4.83
C PRO A 204 3.23 -9.29 -5.16
N ILE A 205 3.46 -10.54 -4.71
CA ILE A 205 4.71 -11.26 -5.03
C ILE A 205 4.86 -11.52 -6.54
N GLY A 206 3.78 -11.47 -7.27
CA GLY A 206 3.74 -11.52 -8.73
C GLY A 206 4.11 -12.85 -9.38
N SER A 207 4.49 -12.76 -10.64
CA SER A 207 4.89 -13.90 -11.47
C SER A 207 6.41 -13.95 -11.60
N ILE A 208 7.00 -15.10 -11.26
CA ILE A 208 8.46 -15.30 -11.38
C ILE A 208 8.94 -15.15 -12.83
N ASP A 209 8.12 -15.53 -13.81
CA ASP A 209 8.45 -15.39 -15.23
C ASP A 209 8.48 -13.90 -15.64
N VAL A 210 7.56 -13.10 -15.13
CA VAL A 210 7.56 -11.64 -15.34
C VAL A 210 8.79 -11.04 -14.65
N ILE A 211 9.02 -11.32 -13.38
CA ILE A 211 10.16 -10.80 -12.60
C ILE A 211 11.50 -11.05 -13.31
N ASN A 212 11.68 -12.22 -13.88
CA ASN A 212 12.91 -12.58 -14.57
C ASN A 212 13.10 -11.88 -15.93
N ASN A 213 11.99 -11.52 -16.61
CA ASN A 213 12.06 -11.20 -18.05
C ASN A 213 11.43 -9.85 -18.43
N PHE A 214 10.77 -9.11 -17.51
CA PHE A 214 10.13 -7.85 -17.88
C PHE A 214 11.16 -6.85 -18.45
N PRO A 215 10.84 -6.14 -19.54
CA PRO A 215 11.69 -5.07 -20.04
C PRO A 215 11.67 -3.86 -19.08
N TYR A 216 12.77 -3.14 -18.94
CA TYR A 216 12.88 -1.96 -18.06
C TYR A 216 11.79 -0.92 -18.30
N LYS A 217 11.29 -0.85 -19.53
CA LYS A 217 10.19 0.02 -19.90
C LYS A 217 8.92 -0.25 -19.09
N ASP A 218 8.61 -1.52 -18.80
CA ASP A 218 7.34 -1.89 -18.16
C ASP A 218 7.25 -1.38 -16.72
N ILE A 219 8.33 -1.46 -15.94
CA ILE A 219 8.35 -0.88 -14.59
C ILE A 219 8.33 0.64 -14.62
N ARG A 220 9.00 1.28 -15.59
CA ARG A 220 8.95 2.72 -15.79
C ARG A 220 7.57 3.20 -16.21
N ASP A 221 6.91 2.48 -17.12
CA ASP A 221 5.53 2.76 -17.54
C ASP A 221 4.55 2.66 -16.36
N TYR A 222 4.70 1.60 -15.55
CA TYR A 222 3.90 1.41 -14.33
C TYR A 222 4.11 2.58 -13.36
N TYR A 223 5.38 2.93 -13.10
CA TYR A 223 5.75 4.03 -12.22
C TYR A 223 5.15 5.36 -12.70
N HIS A 224 5.42 5.77 -13.93
CA HIS A 224 4.93 7.05 -14.46
C HIS A 224 3.41 7.11 -14.62
N LYS A 225 2.74 5.97 -14.78
CA LYS A 225 1.28 5.90 -14.86
C LYS A 225 0.63 6.10 -13.49
N TRP A 226 1.21 5.56 -12.44
CA TRP A 226 0.54 5.41 -11.16
C TRP A 226 1.13 6.21 -10.00
N TYR A 227 2.45 6.46 -9.96
CA TYR A 227 3.08 7.26 -8.90
C TYR A 227 2.89 8.74 -9.20
N ARG A 228 1.78 9.26 -8.73
CA ARG A 228 1.37 10.65 -8.99
C ARG A 228 0.66 11.24 -7.77
N PRO A 229 0.77 12.57 -7.55
CA PRO A 229 0.36 13.20 -6.30
C PRO A 229 -1.14 13.06 -5.96
N ASP A 230 -2.02 12.96 -6.97
CA ASP A 230 -3.46 12.77 -6.75
C ASP A 230 -3.84 11.37 -6.19
N LEU A 231 -2.92 10.41 -6.23
CA LEU A 231 -3.04 9.09 -5.62
C LEU A 231 -2.20 8.93 -4.35
N GLN A 232 -1.62 10.02 -3.82
CA GLN A 232 -0.69 9.99 -2.70
C GLN A 232 -1.25 10.69 -1.46
N GLY A 233 -0.88 10.14 -0.30
CA GLY A 233 -1.13 10.76 0.99
C GLY A 233 0.12 10.73 1.87
N ILE A 234 0.42 11.85 2.53
CA ILE A 234 1.52 11.98 3.47
C ILE A 234 0.95 12.09 4.89
N VAL A 235 1.56 11.35 5.83
CA VAL A 235 1.24 11.44 7.25
C VAL A 235 2.51 11.75 8.02
N ILE A 236 2.49 12.82 8.84
CA ILE A 236 3.60 13.20 9.70
C ILE A 236 3.05 13.42 11.11
N VAL A 237 3.59 12.63 12.06
CA VAL A 237 3.14 12.68 13.46
C VAL A 237 4.35 12.65 14.38
N GLY A 238 4.43 13.56 15.35
CA GLY A 238 5.53 13.55 16.31
C GLY A 238 5.67 14.83 17.11
N ASP A 239 6.80 14.97 17.77
CA ASP A 239 7.15 16.17 18.54
C ASP A 239 7.63 17.28 17.58
N ILE A 240 6.69 17.82 16.83
CA ILE A 240 6.89 18.76 15.72
C ILE A 240 6.04 20.02 15.90
N ASP A 241 6.50 21.12 15.34
CA ASP A 241 5.67 22.30 15.10
C ASP A 241 4.91 22.12 13.77
N VAL A 242 3.58 22.06 13.85
CA VAL A 242 2.69 21.74 12.71
C VAL A 242 2.83 22.76 11.58
N ASP A 243 2.90 24.06 11.92
CA ASP A 243 2.97 25.12 10.92
C ASP A 243 4.31 25.12 10.19
N THR A 244 5.41 24.87 10.92
CA THR A 244 6.75 24.72 10.35
C THR A 244 6.82 23.53 9.40
N VAL A 245 6.30 22.36 9.81
CA VAL A 245 6.30 21.15 8.98
C VAL A 245 5.45 21.33 7.75
N GLU A 246 4.27 21.94 7.87
CA GLU A 246 3.39 22.24 6.72
C GLU A 246 4.08 23.17 5.71
N ALA A 247 4.73 24.24 6.18
CA ALA A 247 5.45 25.16 5.32
C ALA A 247 6.62 24.47 4.57
N LYS A 248 7.39 23.63 5.27
CA LYS A 248 8.50 22.85 4.68
C LYS A 248 7.97 21.82 3.66
N LEU A 249 6.91 21.10 4.00
CA LEU A 249 6.27 20.15 3.09
C LEU A 249 5.84 20.82 1.78
N LYS A 250 5.14 21.96 1.88
CA LYS A 250 4.72 22.75 0.71
C LYS A 250 5.89 23.20 -0.14
N ALA A 251 6.99 23.61 0.49
CA ALA A 251 8.20 24.04 -0.20
C ALA A 251 8.90 22.88 -0.93
N VAL A 252 9.06 21.73 -0.25
CA VAL A 252 9.75 20.56 -0.80
C VAL A 252 8.98 19.95 -1.97
N PHE A 253 7.63 19.91 -1.91
CA PHE A 253 6.77 19.34 -2.94
C PHE A 253 6.35 20.34 -4.03
N ALA A 254 6.88 21.56 -4.04
CA ALA A 254 6.50 22.60 -5.00
C ALA A 254 6.86 22.26 -6.46
N ASP A 255 7.85 21.41 -6.69
CA ASP A 255 8.29 20.96 -8.02
C ASP A 255 7.53 19.73 -8.53
N VAL A 256 6.78 19.03 -7.67
CA VAL A 256 5.98 17.87 -8.05
C VAL A 256 4.75 18.31 -8.83
N GLN A 257 4.74 17.97 -10.11
CA GLN A 257 3.72 18.47 -11.04
C GLN A 257 2.37 17.74 -10.87
N LYS A 258 1.28 18.50 -11.08
CA LYS A 258 -0.05 17.92 -11.24
C LYS A 258 -0.09 17.05 -12.49
N PRO A 259 -0.63 15.83 -12.44
CA PRO A 259 -0.72 14.97 -13.62
C PRO A 259 -1.66 15.56 -14.67
N VAL A 260 -1.24 15.46 -15.95
CA VAL A 260 -2.04 15.91 -17.10
C VAL A 260 -2.75 14.72 -17.72
N ASN A 261 -4.07 14.77 -17.80
CA ASN A 261 -4.92 13.69 -18.32
C ASN A 261 -4.55 12.31 -17.71
N PRO A 262 -4.54 12.19 -16.39
CA PRO A 262 -4.10 10.96 -15.74
C PRO A 262 -5.05 9.80 -16.08
N ALA A 263 -4.50 8.58 -16.15
CA ALA A 263 -5.31 7.38 -16.24
C ALA A 263 -6.24 7.28 -15.03
N GLU A 264 -7.48 6.89 -15.23
CA GLU A 264 -8.41 6.65 -14.13
C GLU A 264 -7.94 5.44 -13.29
N ARG A 265 -7.94 5.62 -11.95
CA ARG A 265 -7.70 4.50 -11.05
C ARG A 265 -8.99 3.69 -10.92
N THR A 266 -9.01 2.54 -11.55
CA THR A 266 -10.16 1.64 -11.48
C THR A 266 -10.24 0.97 -10.10
N TYR A 267 -11.44 0.97 -9.52
CA TYR A 267 -11.79 0.19 -8.34
C TYR A 267 -12.54 -1.06 -8.81
N TYR A 268 -11.97 -2.21 -8.51
CA TYR A 268 -12.54 -3.50 -8.93
C TYR A 268 -13.47 -3.99 -7.83
N PRO A 269 -14.77 -4.16 -8.09
CA PRO A 269 -15.68 -4.77 -7.12
C PRO A 269 -15.42 -6.27 -7.02
N VAL A 270 -15.71 -6.84 -5.87
CA VAL A 270 -15.81 -8.29 -5.71
C VAL A 270 -17.25 -8.68 -6.01
N THR A 271 -17.43 -9.69 -6.88
CA THR A 271 -18.75 -10.17 -7.28
C THR A 271 -19.38 -11.00 -6.15
N ASP A 272 -20.61 -10.67 -5.78
CA ASP A 272 -21.37 -11.45 -4.79
C ASP A 272 -21.74 -12.84 -5.34
N ASN A 273 -21.46 -13.86 -4.55
CA ASN A 273 -21.84 -15.24 -4.86
C ASN A 273 -23.28 -15.50 -4.43
N LYS A 274 -24.07 -16.15 -5.30
CA LYS A 274 -25.43 -16.60 -4.99
C LYS A 274 -25.43 -17.86 -4.12
N GLU A 275 -24.41 -18.68 -4.28
CA GLU A 275 -24.23 -19.94 -3.58
C GLU A 275 -22.82 -19.98 -2.95
N PRO A 276 -22.62 -20.72 -1.84
CA PRO A 276 -21.28 -20.89 -1.26
C PRO A 276 -20.33 -21.53 -2.27
N ILE A 277 -19.11 -21.00 -2.35
CA ILE A 277 -18.03 -21.59 -3.14
C ILE A 277 -17.21 -22.49 -2.23
N VAL A 278 -16.97 -23.72 -2.69
CA VAL A 278 -16.04 -24.65 -2.03
C VAL A 278 -14.88 -24.92 -2.97
N ALA A 279 -13.69 -24.59 -2.53
CA ALA A 279 -12.45 -24.86 -3.27
C ALA A 279 -11.53 -25.72 -2.39
N ILE A 280 -10.98 -26.78 -2.95
CA ILE A 280 -10.08 -27.70 -2.25
C ILE A 280 -8.79 -27.81 -3.07
N GLY A 281 -7.67 -27.59 -2.42
CA GLY A 281 -6.35 -27.76 -3.00
C GLY A 281 -5.49 -28.67 -2.15
N THR A 282 -4.48 -29.27 -2.76
CA THR A 282 -3.48 -30.11 -2.09
C THR A 282 -2.09 -29.79 -2.63
N ASP A 283 -1.08 -29.90 -1.79
CA ASP A 283 0.32 -29.81 -2.16
C ASP A 283 1.09 -31.02 -1.66
N LYS A 284 2.34 -31.15 -2.08
CA LYS A 284 3.21 -32.27 -1.71
C LYS A 284 3.88 -32.12 -0.34
N GLU A 285 3.85 -30.88 0.22
CA GLU A 285 4.35 -30.58 1.56
C GLU A 285 3.34 -30.91 2.64
#